data_3c483102ae87608dcda5d704d4305f4e
#
_entry.id   3c483102ae87608dcda5d704d4305f4e
#
_cell.length_a   1.000
_cell.length_b   1.000
_cell.length_c   1.000
_cell.angle_alpha   90.00
_cell.angle_beta   90.00
_cell.angle_gamma   90.00
#
_symmetry.space_group_name_H-M   'P 1'
#
loop_
_entity.id
_entity.type
_entity.pdbx_description
1 polymer ?
#
loop_
_entity_poly.entity_id
_entity_poly.type
_entity_poly.pdbx_seq_one_letter_code
_entity_poly.pdbx_strand_id
1 'polypeptide(L)'
;MKITENGKNTLINELKDFDLEQTLECGQCFRFYKLDKEEYVIVAKNKMLHIKQDENQLIFYNTSKEDVEKIWINYFDLDRNYDEIKSYLLKKDNKLESAIKEKYGVRILNQDFHEVLISFIISQNKQIPQIKLIVKRISEQYGEYLGEVNDEKYYSFPNPEKLGKITEEAFREMKTGFRAPYLYDASQKLALGEINEELFARADEKLKGSI
;
A
#
# COMPACT_ATOMS: atom_id res chain seq x y z
N MET A 1 -12.50 14.41 -12.15
CA MET A 1 -11.70 14.61 -10.91
C MET A 1 -11.19 16.05 -10.89
N LYS A 2 -11.46 16.82 -9.82
CA LYS A 2 -11.05 18.21 -9.66
C LYS A 2 -10.30 18.39 -8.34
N ILE A 3 -9.08 18.93 -8.38
CA ILE A 3 -8.23 19.14 -7.20
C ILE A 3 -8.34 20.59 -6.75
N THR A 4 -8.62 20.80 -5.48
CA THR A 4 -8.74 22.12 -4.85
C THR A 4 -8.01 22.16 -3.52
N GLU A 5 -7.63 23.34 -3.05
CA GLU A 5 -7.03 23.54 -1.74
C GLU A 5 -8.01 24.23 -0.80
N ASN A 6 -8.01 23.82 0.45
CA ASN A 6 -8.78 24.45 1.52
C ASN A 6 -7.89 24.55 2.78
N GLY A 7 -7.29 25.73 2.97
CA GLY A 7 -6.31 25.96 4.03
C GLY A 7 -5.06 25.12 3.83
N LYS A 8 -4.79 24.21 4.79
CA LYS A 8 -3.67 23.28 4.72
C LYS A 8 -4.04 21.93 4.09
N ASN A 9 -5.30 21.75 3.70
CA ASN A 9 -5.81 20.50 3.16
C ASN A 9 -5.93 20.58 1.65
N THR A 10 -5.72 19.45 0.98
CA THR A 10 -6.04 19.28 -0.44
C THR A 10 -7.25 18.38 -0.58
N LEU A 11 -8.13 18.72 -1.51
CA LEU A 11 -9.35 17.98 -1.78
C LEU A 11 -9.38 17.50 -3.22
N ILE A 12 -9.76 16.23 -3.41
CA ILE A 12 -10.14 15.69 -4.71
C ILE A 12 -11.67 15.58 -4.74
N ASN A 13 -12.30 16.29 -5.66
CA ASN A 13 -13.75 16.31 -5.82
C ASN A 13 -14.16 15.52 -7.06
N GLU A 14 -15.43 15.11 -7.10
CA GLU A 14 -16.02 14.39 -8.24
C GLU A 14 -15.31 13.07 -8.53
N LEU A 15 -14.88 12.41 -7.46
CA LEU A 15 -14.23 11.10 -7.56
C LEU A 15 -15.27 10.06 -7.95
N LYS A 16 -14.90 9.20 -8.90
CA LYS A 16 -15.73 8.08 -9.37
C LYS A 16 -14.94 6.79 -9.22
N ASP A 17 -15.66 5.69 -9.05
CA ASP A 17 -15.04 4.37 -9.03
C ASP A 17 -13.92 4.22 -7.99
N PHE A 18 -14.11 4.77 -6.81
CA PHE A 18 -13.16 4.68 -5.71
C PHE A 18 -13.89 4.60 -4.37
N ASP A 19 -13.47 3.65 -3.57
CA ASP A 19 -13.87 3.49 -2.19
C ASP A 19 -12.61 3.23 -1.35
N LEU A 20 -12.34 4.14 -0.43
CA LEU A 20 -11.11 4.13 0.37
C LEU A 20 -11.06 2.91 1.29
N GLU A 21 -12.17 2.58 1.96
CA GLU A 21 -12.25 1.43 2.85
C GLU A 21 -12.08 0.12 2.08
N GLN A 22 -12.82 -0.07 0.97
CA GLN A 22 -12.69 -1.25 0.13
C GLN A 22 -11.28 -1.41 -0.43
N THR A 23 -10.64 -0.30 -0.83
CA THR A 23 -9.27 -0.31 -1.38
C THR A 23 -8.23 -0.69 -0.32
N LEU A 24 -8.35 -0.18 0.91
CA LEU A 24 -7.40 -0.46 1.98
C LEU A 24 -7.62 -1.83 2.63
N GLU A 25 -8.87 -2.25 2.78
CA GLU A 25 -9.22 -3.45 3.54
C GLU A 25 -9.30 -4.74 2.70
N CYS A 26 -9.01 -4.69 1.40
CA CYS A 26 -9.00 -5.88 0.53
C CYS A 26 -7.76 -6.77 0.68
N GLY A 27 -6.82 -6.45 1.57
CA GLY A 27 -5.65 -7.29 1.88
C GLY A 27 -4.43 -7.04 1.01
N GLN A 28 -4.40 -5.97 0.22
CA GLN A 28 -3.24 -5.62 -0.62
C GLN A 28 -2.17 -4.78 0.10
N CYS A 29 -2.52 -4.13 1.22
CA CYS A 29 -1.59 -3.33 2.03
C CYS A 29 -1.84 -3.54 3.51
N PHE A 30 -0.84 -3.20 4.37
CA PHE A 30 -0.91 -3.48 5.80
C PHE A 30 -0.62 -2.27 6.69
N ARG A 31 -0.22 -1.12 6.10
CA ARG A 31 0.18 0.07 6.84
C ARG A 31 -0.86 1.19 6.72
N PHE A 32 -2.09 0.83 7.06
CA PHE A 32 -3.19 1.77 7.23
C PHE A 32 -3.83 1.58 8.61
N TYR A 33 -4.30 2.66 9.19
CA TYR A 33 -4.82 2.74 10.56
C TYR A 33 -6.13 3.51 10.52
N LYS A 34 -7.22 2.83 10.86
CA LYS A 34 -8.54 3.43 10.88
C LYS A 34 -8.66 4.34 12.11
N LEU A 35 -8.99 5.60 11.92
CA LEU A 35 -9.23 6.57 13.00
C LEU A 35 -10.71 6.68 13.31
N ASP A 36 -11.55 6.73 12.27
CA ASP A 36 -13.01 6.83 12.37
C ASP A 36 -13.62 6.24 11.09
N LYS A 37 -14.94 6.37 10.93
CA LYS A 37 -15.64 5.98 9.71
C LYS A 37 -15.03 6.72 8.51
N GLU A 38 -14.60 5.95 7.51
CA GLU A 38 -14.01 6.48 6.26
C GLU A 38 -12.79 7.38 6.45
N GLU A 39 -12.15 7.36 7.64
CA GLU A 39 -11.00 8.17 8.00
C GLU A 39 -9.82 7.31 8.44
N TYR A 40 -8.65 7.54 7.83
CA TYR A 40 -7.47 6.69 7.98
C TYR A 40 -6.18 7.50 8.04
N VAL A 41 -5.19 6.94 8.72
CA VAL A 41 -3.79 7.25 8.47
C VAL A 41 -3.18 6.15 7.61
N ILE A 42 -2.49 6.52 6.56
CA ILE A 42 -1.78 5.62 5.66
C ILE A 42 -0.31 5.99 5.68
N VAL A 43 0.55 4.98 5.72
CA VAL A 43 1.98 5.19 5.56
C VAL A 43 2.44 4.46 4.30
N ALA A 44 2.86 5.23 3.29
CA ALA A 44 3.36 4.73 2.02
C ALA A 44 4.29 5.77 1.38
N LYS A 45 5.12 5.36 0.42
CA LYS A 45 6.01 6.29 -0.32
C LYS A 45 6.85 7.18 0.60
N ASN A 46 7.30 6.63 1.73
CA ASN A 46 8.03 7.35 2.79
C ASN A 46 7.30 8.59 3.33
N LYS A 47 5.99 8.60 3.27
CA LYS A 47 5.14 9.66 3.81
C LYS A 47 4.02 9.11 4.68
N MET A 48 3.59 9.93 5.62
CA MET A 48 2.36 9.72 6.37
C MET A 48 1.26 10.56 5.72
N LEU A 49 0.12 9.96 5.48
CA LEU A 49 -1.07 10.60 4.95
C LEU A 49 -2.23 10.41 5.92
N HIS A 50 -2.81 11.50 6.39
CA HIS A 50 -4.11 11.51 7.04
C HIS A 50 -5.17 11.83 5.99
N ILE A 51 -6.11 10.92 5.77
CA ILE A 51 -7.06 10.98 4.66
C ILE A 51 -8.47 10.58 5.14
N LYS A 52 -9.47 11.24 4.58
CA LYS A 52 -10.87 10.89 4.74
C LYS A 52 -11.58 10.85 3.41
N GLN A 53 -12.49 9.91 3.25
CA GLN A 53 -13.46 9.93 2.17
C GLN A 53 -14.81 10.46 2.70
N ASP A 54 -15.39 11.42 1.99
CA ASP A 54 -16.74 11.93 2.24
C ASP A 54 -17.50 11.84 0.92
N GLU A 55 -18.33 10.83 0.78
CA GLU A 55 -19.01 10.48 -0.48
C GLU A 55 -18.02 10.41 -1.67
N ASN A 56 -18.16 11.35 -2.63
CA ASN A 56 -17.34 11.44 -3.84
C ASN A 56 -16.14 12.40 -3.71
N GLN A 57 -15.75 12.72 -2.48
CA GLN A 57 -14.63 13.60 -2.16
C GLN A 57 -13.57 12.88 -1.32
N LEU A 58 -12.29 13.10 -1.62
CA LEU A 58 -11.19 12.78 -0.74
C LEU A 58 -10.62 14.03 -0.13
N ILE A 59 -10.40 14.00 1.17
CA ILE A 59 -9.79 15.07 1.96
C ILE A 59 -8.42 14.59 2.42
N PHE A 60 -7.38 15.25 1.95
CA PHE A 60 -5.98 15.01 2.33
C PHE A 60 -5.59 16.06 3.35
N TYR A 61 -5.57 15.68 4.64
CA TYR A 61 -5.27 16.60 5.73
C TYR A 61 -3.79 16.97 5.75
N ASN A 62 -3.50 18.26 5.92
CA ASN A 62 -2.14 18.82 6.00
C ASN A 62 -1.21 18.33 4.88
N THR A 63 -1.76 18.09 3.70
CA THR A 63 -1.03 17.58 2.54
C THR A 63 -1.12 18.58 1.40
N SER A 64 0.04 18.93 0.83
CA SER A 64 0.12 19.88 -0.27
C SER A 64 -0.51 19.32 -1.55
N LYS A 65 -1.02 20.20 -2.40
CA LYS A 65 -1.52 19.83 -3.72
C LYS A 65 -0.44 19.12 -4.55
N GLU A 66 0.81 19.56 -4.45
CA GLU A 66 1.93 18.94 -5.15
C GLU A 66 2.14 17.47 -4.73
N ASP A 67 2.08 17.16 -3.43
CA ASP A 67 2.18 15.79 -2.94
C ASP A 67 1.00 14.93 -3.39
N VAL A 68 -0.21 15.50 -3.41
CA VAL A 68 -1.40 14.80 -3.92
C VAL A 68 -1.22 14.46 -5.40
N GLU A 69 -0.81 15.42 -6.23
CA GLU A 69 -0.63 15.23 -7.66
C GLU A 69 0.53 14.29 -8.01
N LYS A 70 1.68 14.40 -7.32
CA LYS A 70 2.87 13.61 -7.65
C LYS A 70 2.91 12.22 -7.02
N ILE A 71 2.24 12.02 -5.89
CA ILE A 71 2.38 10.80 -5.09
C ILE A 71 1.05 10.07 -4.96
N TRP A 72 0.03 10.74 -4.40
CA TRP A 72 -1.17 10.05 -3.95
C TRP A 72 -2.12 9.66 -5.08
N ILE A 73 -2.21 10.47 -6.15
CA ILE A 73 -2.97 10.09 -7.35
C ILE A 73 -2.41 8.81 -7.95
N ASN A 74 -1.09 8.73 -8.09
CA ASN A 74 -0.43 7.52 -8.57
C ASN A 74 -0.59 6.35 -7.59
N TYR A 75 -0.36 6.59 -6.28
CA TYR A 75 -0.47 5.53 -5.27
C TYR A 75 -1.83 4.84 -5.27
N PHE A 76 -2.91 5.59 -5.35
CA PHE A 76 -4.28 5.09 -5.41
C PHE A 76 -4.76 4.73 -6.82
N ASP A 77 -3.93 4.89 -7.85
CA ASP A 77 -4.27 4.64 -9.26
C ASP A 77 -5.53 5.43 -9.72
N LEU A 78 -5.65 6.70 -9.30
CA LEU A 78 -6.88 7.50 -9.50
C LEU A 78 -7.07 7.95 -10.96
N ASP A 79 -6.01 8.02 -11.76
CA ASP A 79 -6.07 8.47 -13.16
C ASP A 79 -6.55 7.36 -14.12
N ARG A 80 -6.52 6.09 -13.67
CA ARG A 80 -6.95 4.97 -14.50
C ARG A 80 -8.47 4.85 -14.57
N ASN A 81 -8.99 4.61 -15.76
CA ASN A 81 -10.42 4.40 -15.98
C ASN A 81 -10.83 2.95 -15.62
N TYR A 82 -11.24 2.74 -14.37
CA TYR A 82 -11.67 1.44 -13.89
C TYR A 82 -13.04 1.01 -14.42
N ASP A 83 -13.89 1.94 -14.84
CA ASP A 83 -15.18 1.63 -15.46
C ASP A 83 -15.00 0.90 -16.79
N GLU A 84 -14.03 1.31 -17.61
CA GLU A 84 -13.65 0.57 -18.84
C GLU A 84 -13.14 -0.83 -18.54
N ILE A 85 -12.28 -1.00 -17.52
CA ILE A 85 -11.76 -2.30 -17.10
C ILE A 85 -12.90 -3.22 -16.67
N LYS A 86 -13.80 -2.73 -15.81
CA LYS A 86 -14.97 -3.49 -15.33
C LYS A 86 -15.90 -3.87 -16.47
N SER A 87 -16.17 -2.93 -17.37
CA SER A 87 -16.98 -3.17 -18.56
C SER A 87 -16.37 -4.24 -19.48
N TYR A 88 -15.04 -4.23 -19.62
CA TYR A 88 -14.33 -5.27 -20.37
C TYR A 88 -14.44 -6.63 -19.69
N LEU A 89 -14.24 -6.71 -18.38
CA LEU A 89 -14.36 -7.95 -17.61
C LEU A 89 -15.74 -8.56 -17.69
N LEU A 90 -16.80 -7.75 -17.57
CA LEU A 90 -18.19 -8.20 -17.71
C LEU A 90 -18.51 -8.75 -19.11
N LYS A 91 -17.93 -8.17 -20.16
CA LYS A 91 -18.05 -8.69 -21.53
C LYS A 91 -17.36 -10.05 -21.70
N LYS A 92 -16.31 -10.32 -20.93
CA LYS A 92 -15.57 -11.59 -20.98
C LYS A 92 -16.25 -12.69 -20.17
N ASP A 93 -16.72 -12.36 -18.96
CA ASP A 93 -17.42 -13.29 -18.09
C ASP A 93 -18.47 -12.55 -17.25
N ASN A 94 -19.75 -12.78 -17.55
CA ASN A 94 -20.87 -12.18 -16.83
C ASN A 94 -21.01 -12.66 -15.37
N LYS A 95 -20.38 -13.78 -15.00
CA LYS A 95 -20.36 -14.27 -13.61
C LYS A 95 -19.61 -13.32 -12.66
N LEU A 96 -18.80 -12.42 -13.20
CA LEU A 96 -18.10 -11.39 -12.41
C LEU A 96 -19.02 -10.24 -11.95
N GLU A 97 -20.26 -10.16 -12.43
CA GLU A 97 -21.17 -9.03 -12.16
C GLU A 97 -21.36 -8.79 -10.66
N SER A 98 -21.64 -9.82 -9.87
CA SER A 98 -21.85 -9.69 -8.43
C SER A 98 -20.59 -9.22 -7.70
N ALA A 99 -19.43 -9.77 -8.04
CA ALA A 99 -18.16 -9.41 -7.44
C ALA A 99 -17.78 -7.94 -7.77
N ILE A 100 -17.94 -7.53 -9.02
CA ILE A 100 -17.68 -6.14 -9.46
C ILE A 100 -18.64 -5.18 -8.76
N LYS A 101 -19.91 -5.52 -8.63
CA LYS A 101 -20.90 -4.67 -7.94
C LYS A 101 -20.60 -4.53 -6.45
N GLU A 102 -20.22 -5.62 -5.80
CA GLU A 102 -19.88 -5.61 -4.36
C GLU A 102 -18.58 -4.83 -4.06
N LYS A 103 -17.57 -4.95 -4.93
CA LYS A 103 -16.24 -4.34 -4.78
C LYS A 103 -15.99 -3.24 -5.80
N TYR A 104 -17.01 -2.46 -6.10
CA TYR A 104 -17.00 -1.47 -7.18
C TYR A 104 -15.91 -0.40 -7.02
N GLY A 105 -15.60 0.00 -5.78
CA GLY A 105 -14.64 1.05 -5.48
C GLY A 105 -13.19 0.60 -5.26
N VAL A 106 -12.88 -0.70 -5.37
CA VAL A 106 -11.51 -1.21 -5.16
C VAL A 106 -10.58 -0.77 -6.28
N ARG A 107 -9.42 -0.24 -5.90
CA ARG A 107 -8.30 0.07 -6.79
C ARG A 107 -7.05 -0.73 -6.43
N ILE A 108 -6.17 -0.96 -7.40
CA ILE A 108 -4.87 -1.59 -7.17
C ILE A 108 -3.87 -0.50 -6.77
N LEU A 109 -3.33 -0.60 -5.56
CA LEU A 109 -2.37 0.37 -5.02
C LEU A 109 -0.98 0.19 -5.66
N ASN A 110 -0.37 1.30 -6.08
CA ASN A 110 1.01 1.34 -6.57
C ASN A 110 1.98 1.47 -5.39
N GLN A 111 2.19 0.38 -4.68
CA GLN A 111 3.03 0.29 -3.48
C GLN A 111 4.52 0.19 -3.82
N ASP A 112 5.39 0.38 -2.81
CA ASP A 112 6.83 0.18 -2.96
C ASP A 112 7.16 -1.31 -2.99
N PHE A 113 7.90 -1.75 -4.02
CA PHE A 113 8.21 -3.15 -4.27
C PHE A 113 8.81 -3.87 -3.06
N HIS A 114 9.79 -3.26 -2.39
CA HIS A 114 10.46 -3.87 -1.23
C HIS A 114 9.50 -4.05 -0.04
N GLU A 115 8.60 -3.10 0.20
CA GLU A 115 7.57 -3.21 1.26
C GLU A 115 6.58 -4.33 0.94
N VAL A 116 6.11 -4.39 -0.30
CA VAL A 116 5.21 -5.46 -0.76
C VAL A 116 5.88 -6.81 -0.60
N LEU A 117 7.09 -7.00 -1.10
CA LEU A 117 7.80 -8.28 -1.02
C LEU A 117 7.96 -8.77 0.42
N ILE A 118 8.48 -7.93 1.31
CA ILE A 118 8.68 -8.29 2.72
C ILE A 118 7.34 -8.58 3.41
N SER A 119 6.33 -7.76 3.18
CA SER A 119 5.00 -7.93 3.76
C SER A 119 4.33 -9.22 3.29
N PHE A 120 4.48 -9.60 2.02
CA PHE A 120 3.94 -10.86 1.50
C PHE A 120 4.69 -12.10 1.98
N ILE A 121 6.02 -12.03 2.21
CA ILE A 121 6.74 -13.11 2.90
C ILE A 121 6.18 -13.28 4.33
N ILE A 122 5.94 -12.18 5.05
CA ILE A 122 5.34 -12.20 6.39
C ILE A 122 3.93 -12.81 6.34
N SER A 123 3.16 -12.52 5.30
CA SER A 123 1.74 -12.92 5.18
C SER A 123 1.53 -14.43 5.07
N GLN A 124 2.55 -15.21 4.66
CA GLN A 124 2.43 -16.65 4.49
C GLN A 124 1.93 -17.33 5.77
N ASN A 125 0.72 -17.94 5.71
CA ASN A 125 0.09 -18.63 6.84
C ASN A 125 0.00 -17.77 8.13
N LYS A 126 -0.37 -16.48 8.01
CA LYS A 126 -0.63 -15.56 9.12
C LYS A 126 -1.93 -14.81 8.92
N GLN A 127 -2.57 -14.45 10.04
CA GLN A 127 -3.76 -13.61 10.03
C GLN A 127 -3.38 -12.12 9.87
N ILE A 128 -4.23 -11.35 9.22
CA ILE A 128 -4.01 -9.90 8.93
C ILE A 128 -3.57 -9.10 10.17
N PRO A 129 -4.16 -9.23 11.37
CA PRO A 129 -3.70 -8.48 12.54
C PRO A 129 -2.25 -8.80 12.94
N GLN A 130 -1.82 -10.04 12.76
CA GLN A 130 -0.44 -10.45 13.05
C GLN A 130 0.54 -9.89 12.02
N ILE A 131 0.14 -9.84 10.74
CA ILE A 131 0.94 -9.25 9.66
C ILE A 131 1.14 -7.76 9.96
N LYS A 132 0.06 -7.03 10.20
CA LYS A 132 0.10 -5.60 10.55
C LYS A 132 1.01 -5.31 11.75
N LEU A 133 0.94 -6.13 12.80
CA LEU A 133 1.78 -5.98 13.98
C LEU A 133 3.28 -6.17 13.69
N ILE A 134 3.64 -7.16 12.87
CA ILE A 134 5.05 -7.42 12.52
C ILE A 134 5.57 -6.28 11.62
N VAL A 135 4.81 -5.89 10.59
CA VAL A 135 5.17 -4.79 9.69
C VAL A 135 5.32 -3.47 10.47
N LYS A 136 4.42 -3.21 11.44
CA LYS A 136 4.52 -2.05 12.36
C LYS A 136 5.83 -2.09 13.14
N ARG A 137 6.20 -3.23 13.76
CA ARG A 137 7.46 -3.39 14.53
C ARG A 137 8.69 -3.16 13.67
N ILE A 138 8.72 -3.69 12.44
CA ILE A 138 9.83 -3.45 11.51
C ILE A 138 9.97 -1.94 11.24
N SER A 139 8.85 -1.25 11.00
CA SER A 139 8.84 0.18 10.75
C SER A 139 9.27 1.00 11.95
N GLU A 140 8.79 0.67 13.15
CA GLU A 140 9.15 1.37 14.40
C GLU A 140 10.63 1.21 14.77
N GLN A 141 11.22 0.04 14.51
CA GLN A 141 12.61 -0.24 14.88
C GLN A 141 13.63 0.23 13.83
N TYR A 142 13.27 0.20 12.55
CA TYR A 142 14.22 0.45 11.46
C TYR A 142 13.78 1.55 10.48
N GLY A 143 12.56 2.04 10.59
CA GLY A 143 12.05 3.14 9.78
C GLY A 143 12.48 4.52 10.29
N GLU A 144 12.07 5.56 9.58
CA GLU A 144 12.26 6.96 9.96
C GLU A 144 10.94 7.52 10.48
N TYR A 145 11.00 8.36 11.51
CA TYR A 145 9.83 9.05 12.04
C TYR A 145 9.25 10.00 10.99
N LEU A 146 7.94 9.89 10.75
CA LEU A 146 7.24 10.68 9.73
C LEU A 146 6.26 11.71 10.31
N GLY A 147 5.79 11.48 11.53
CA GLY A 147 4.81 12.32 12.17
C GLY A 147 3.92 11.57 13.15
N GLU A 148 2.91 12.27 13.66
CA GLU A 148 1.93 11.71 14.60
C GLU A 148 0.51 12.23 14.32
N VAL A 149 -0.49 11.40 14.64
CA VAL A 149 -1.90 11.75 14.65
C VAL A 149 -2.52 11.13 15.90
N ASN A 150 -3.24 11.92 16.69
CA ASN A 150 -3.88 11.46 17.94
C ASN A 150 -2.90 10.75 18.90
N ASP A 151 -1.71 11.33 19.10
CA ASP A 151 -0.63 10.81 19.96
C ASP A 151 -0.02 9.46 19.49
N GLU A 152 -0.44 8.92 18.35
CA GLU A 152 0.16 7.74 17.73
C GLU A 152 1.23 8.17 16.71
N LYS A 153 2.44 7.59 16.83
CA LYS A 153 3.59 7.89 15.98
C LYS A 153 3.68 6.95 14.79
N TYR A 154 4.04 7.49 13.64
CA TYR A 154 4.15 6.75 12.39
C TYR A 154 5.58 6.84 11.83
N TYR A 155 6.05 5.70 11.30
CA TYR A 155 7.40 5.53 10.79
C TYR A 155 7.37 5.00 9.37
N SER A 156 8.35 5.36 8.54
CA SER A 156 8.49 4.79 7.20
C SER A 156 8.77 3.28 7.26
N PHE A 157 8.51 2.57 6.18
CA PHE A 157 9.09 1.23 6.03
C PHE A 157 10.58 1.38 5.73
N PRO A 158 11.47 0.54 6.32
CA PRO A 158 12.89 0.66 6.06
C PRO A 158 13.20 0.43 4.58
N ASN A 159 14.06 1.27 4.02
CA ASN A 159 14.54 1.11 2.65
C ASN A 159 15.40 -0.16 2.50
N PRO A 160 15.71 -0.62 1.27
CA PRO A 160 16.51 -1.82 1.04
C PRO A 160 17.84 -1.85 1.77
N GLU A 161 18.56 -0.71 1.87
CA GLU A 161 19.84 -0.63 2.59
C GLU A 161 19.68 -0.90 4.09
N LYS A 162 18.64 -0.33 4.71
CA LYS A 162 18.31 -0.57 6.12
C LYS A 162 17.80 -1.99 6.36
N LEU A 163 16.99 -2.52 5.45
CA LEU A 163 16.52 -3.92 5.50
C LEU A 163 17.69 -4.90 5.51
N GLY A 164 18.71 -4.68 4.67
CA GLY A 164 19.92 -5.52 4.61
C GLY A 164 20.77 -5.52 5.88
N LYS A 165 20.54 -4.58 6.81
CA LYS A 165 21.23 -4.53 8.12
C LYS A 165 20.49 -5.30 9.22
N ILE A 166 19.26 -5.79 8.96
CA ILE A 166 18.46 -6.55 9.92
C ILE A 166 18.94 -7.99 9.93
N THR A 167 19.31 -8.49 11.09
CA THR A 167 19.76 -9.89 11.23
C THR A 167 18.58 -10.87 11.25
N GLU A 168 18.86 -12.15 11.02
CA GLU A 168 17.85 -13.20 11.14
C GLU A 168 17.28 -13.29 12.57
N GLU A 169 18.13 -13.12 13.59
CA GLU A 169 17.74 -13.09 15.00
C GLU A 169 16.77 -11.96 15.29
N ALA A 170 17.05 -10.75 14.78
CA ALA A 170 16.16 -9.61 14.92
C ALA A 170 14.78 -9.87 14.29
N PHE A 171 14.74 -10.50 13.11
CA PHE A 171 13.46 -10.93 12.53
C PHE A 171 12.74 -11.95 13.43
N ARG A 172 13.45 -12.91 14.05
CA ARG A 172 12.85 -13.87 14.99
C ARG A 172 12.25 -13.19 16.21
N GLU A 173 12.93 -12.21 16.80
CA GLU A 173 12.47 -11.40 17.93
C GLU A 173 11.18 -10.64 17.60
N MET A 174 11.02 -10.20 16.36
CA MET A 174 9.78 -9.58 15.86
C MET A 174 8.63 -10.57 15.64
N LYS A 175 8.79 -11.83 16.04
CA LYS A 175 7.78 -12.92 15.96
C LYS A 175 7.43 -13.33 14.53
N THR A 176 8.38 -13.26 13.61
CA THR A 176 8.21 -13.74 12.23
C THR A 176 8.19 -15.28 12.14
N GLY A 177 8.71 -15.97 13.17
CA GLY A 177 8.76 -17.43 13.25
C GLY A 177 9.67 -18.03 12.19
N PHE A 178 9.24 -19.11 11.52
CA PHE A 178 10.01 -19.81 10.48
C PHE A 178 10.32 -18.96 9.25
N ARG A 179 9.76 -17.75 9.14
CA ARG A 179 9.98 -16.82 8.02
C ARG A 179 11.25 -15.99 8.17
N ALA A 180 11.84 -15.97 9.37
CA ALA A 180 13.04 -15.16 9.62
C ALA A 180 14.17 -15.39 8.61
N PRO A 181 14.58 -16.64 8.26
CA PRO A 181 15.61 -16.85 7.25
C PRO A 181 15.22 -16.36 5.86
N TYR A 182 13.93 -16.47 5.47
CA TYR A 182 13.45 -15.97 4.17
C TYR A 182 13.42 -14.44 4.12
N LEU A 183 13.04 -13.80 5.22
CA LEU A 183 13.06 -12.34 5.36
C LEU A 183 14.49 -11.81 5.31
N TYR A 184 15.41 -12.48 6.01
CA TYR A 184 16.83 -12.15 5.98
C TYR A 184 17.40 -12.26 4.56
N ASP A 185 17.23 -13.41 3.90
CA ASP A 185 17.71 -13.63 2.53
C ASP A 185 17.13 -12.60 1.53
N ALA A 186 15.81 -12.37 1.58
CA ALA A 186 15.16 -11.36 0.72
C ALA A 186 15.69 -9.94 0.99
N SER A 187 15.92 -9.59 2.27
CA SER A 187 16.46 -8.30 2.66
C SER A 187 17.89 -8.09 2.16
N GLN A 188 18.74 -9.13 2.22
CA GLN A 188 20.10 -9.08 1.67
C GLN A 188 20.07 -8.86 0.15
N LYS A 189 19.24 -9.63 -0.57
CA LYS A 189 19.10 -9.53 -2.03
C LYS A 189 18.55 -8.19 -2.49
N LEU A 190 17.58 -7.62 -1.73
CA LEU A 190 17.09 -6.26 -1.97
C LEU A 190 18.20 -5.22 -1.79
N ALA A 191 18.98 -5.32 -0.71
CA ALA A 191 20.07 -4.38 -0.43
C ALA A 191 21.21 -4.44 -1.47
N LEU A 192 21.48 -5.62 -2.03
CA LEU A 192 22.46 -5.83 -3.10
C LEU A 192 21.92 -5.49 -4.50
N GLY A 193 20.62 -5.18 -4.64
CA GLY A 193 19.99 -4.95 -5.93
C GLY A 193 19.79 -6.21 -6.79
N GLU A 194 20.01 -7.39 -6.22
CA GLU A 194 19.80 -8.68 -6.89
C GLU A 194 18.31 -8.95 -7.15
N ILE A 195 17.44 -8.35 -6.37
CA ILE A 195 15.99 -8.34 -6.54
C ILE A 195 15.51 -6.88 -6.55
N ASN A 196 14.82 -6.50 -7.60
CA ASN A 196 14.18 -5.19 -7.73
C ASN A 196 12.94 -5.27 -8.62
N GLU A 197 12.15 -4.20 -8.66
CA GLU A 197 10.90 -4.13 -9.41
C GLU A 197 11.09 -4.39 -10.90
N GLU A 198 12.17 -3.86 -11.51
CA GLU A 198 12.46 -3.99 -12.93
C GLU A 198 12.75 -5.45 -13.33
N LEU A 199 13.52 -6.17 -12.51
CA LEU A 199 13.79 -7.59 -12.73
C LEU A 199 12.53 -8.44 -12.63
N PHE A 200 11.63 -8.10 -11.69
CA PHE A 200 10.35 -8.78 -11.56
C PHE A 200 9.44 -8.53 -12.76
N ALA A 201 9.33 -7.29 -13.23
CA ALA A 201 8.55 -6.95 -14.42
C ALA A 201 9.04 -7.70 -15.67
N ARG A 202 10.34 -7.78 -15.87
CA ARG A 202 10.95 -8.55 -16.99
C ARG A 202 10.69 -10.06 -16.90
N ALA A 203 10.67 -10.62 -15.68
CA ALA A 203 10.35 -12.03 -15.47
C ALA A 203 8.89 -12.33 -15.81
N ASP A 204 7.95 -11.43 -15.43
CA ASP A 204 6.53 -11.54 -15.72
C ASP A 204 6.25 -11.45 -17.24
N GLU A 205 6.93 -10.57 -17.96
CA GLU A 205 6.81 -10.47 -19.43
C GLU A 205 7.26 -11.76 -20.13
N LYS A 206 8.37 -12.39 -19.68
CA LYS A 206 8.83 -13.65 -20.21
C LYS A 206 7.84 -14.79 -19.99
N LEU A 207 7.20 -14.83 -18.82
CA LEU A 207 6.16 -15.83 -18.51
C LEU A 207 4.92 -15.64 -19.37
N LYS A 208 4.47 -14.40 -19.59
CA LYS A 208 3.32 -14.07 -20.45
C LYS A 208 3.56 -14.36 -21.93
N GLY A 209 4.80 -14.24 -22.40
CA GLY A 209 5.18 -14.57 -23.79
C GLY A 209 5.36 -16.07 -24.04
N SER A 210 5.26 -16.93 -23.01
CA SER A 210 5.46 -18.38 -23.10
C SER A 210 4.14 -19.18 -23.03
N ILE A 211 2.98 -18.49 -22.98
CA ILE A 211 1.63 -19.04 -23.02
C ILE A 211 0.97 -18.67 -24.37
#